data_fde19c22cd7bb651648675edfe03f12f
#
_entry.id   fde19c22cd7bb651648675edfe03f12f
#
_cell.length_a   1.000
_cell.length_b   1.000
_cell.length_c   1.000
_cell.angle_alpha   90.00
_cell.angle_beta   90.00
_cell.angle_gamma   90.00
#
_symmetry.space_group_name_H-M   'P 1'
#
loop_
_entity.id
_entity.type
_entity.pdbx_description
1 polymer ?
#
loop_
_entity_poly.entity_id
_entity_poly.type
_entity_poly.pdbx_seq_one_letter_code
_entity_poly.pdbx_strand_id
1 'polypeptide(L)'
;MSGPRIHPTAIVSPGAELDADVDVEAYALIGPKVRIGRGTRVGAHSVVEGRTTIGADNQIFHHASVGTITQDLKYRGEDSELVIGNHNIIREFTTLNTGTAGGGMITRLGDGNLVMNYSHIAHDCYLGNHIIVANGVQLGGHVVIEDYVFLGALVGVHQFVKIGESAILGAGAMVSQDVAPFCNATGDRARLHGLNLIGLQRRGFSPETVRHIKHVYRLMFRSGLKVAEAVARVRAEVPASREVDHFLAFVEASERGVCR
;
A
#
# COMPACT_ATOMS: atom_id res chain seq x y z
N MET A 1 21.01 -2.78 25.53
CA MET A 1 20.38 -3.30 24.29
C MET A 1 21.10 -4.58 23.95
N SER A 2 20.39 -5.68 23.73
CA SER A 2 20.99 -6.95 23.30
C SER A 2 21.29 -6.87 21.79
N GLY A 3 22.33 -7.56 21.33
CA GLY A 3 22.58 -7.71 19.90
C GLY A 3 21.47 -8.51 19.22
N PRO A 4 21.50 -8.64 17.87
CA PRO A 4 20.51 -9.41 17.15
C PRO A 4 20.53 -10.89 17.59
N ARG A 5 19.36 -11.51 17.64
CA ARG A 5 19.21 -12.96 17.89
C ARG A 5 19.07 -13.66 16.55
N ILE A 6 20.02 -14.52 16.23
CA ILE A 6 20.04 -15.25 14.95
C ILE A 6 19.98 -16.74 15.25
N HIS A 7 18.95 -17.42 14.74
CA HIS A 7 18.84 -18.87 14.88
C HIS A 7 20.02 -19.56 14.19
N PRO A 8 20.60 -20.64 14.78
CA PRO A 8 21.80 -21.29 14.22
C PRO A 8 21.64 -21.83 12.78
N THR A 9 20.42 -22.09 12.33
CA THR A 9 20.14 -22.54 10.97
C THR A 9 19.77 -21.41 10.00
N ALA A 10 19.66 -20.17 10.47
CA ALA A 10 19.46 -19.02 9.60
C ALA A 10 20.74 -18.68 8.83
N ILE A 11 20.58 -18.17 7.61
CA ILE A 11 21.69 -17.75 6.76
C ILE A 11 21.65 -16.24 6.67
N VAL A 12 22.59 -15.56 7.31
CA VAL A 12 22.79 -14.13 7.21
C VAL A 12 24.06 -13.85 6.41
N SER A 13 23.90 -13.26 5.23
CA SER A 13 25.03 -13.00 4.33
C SER A 13 25.98 -11.94 4.90
N PRO A 14 27.29 -12.05 4.66
CA PRO A 14 28.23 -10.95 4.95
C PRO A 14 27.79 -9.66 4.25
N GLY A 15 27.75 -8.54 4.98
CA GLY A 15 27.26 -7.25 4.50
C GLY A 15 25.84 -6.90 4.90
N ALA A 16 25.06 -7.85 5.40
CA ALA A 16 23.76 -7.55 6.03
C ALA A 16 23.97 -6.73 7.32
N GLU A 17 23.13 -5.72 7.51
CA GLU A 17 23.14 -4.86 8.69
C GLU A 17 21.89 -5.13 9.53
N LEU A 18 22.07 -5.72 10.71
CA LEU A 18 21.00 -6.03 11.65
C LEU A 18 21.19 -5.19 12.91
N ASP A 19 20.20 -4.40 13.23
CA ASP A 19 20.20 -3.54 14.42
C ASP A 19 19.96 -4.35 15.71
N ALA A 20 19.99 -3.67 16.86
CA ALA A 20 19.72 -4.29 18.16
C ALA A 20 18.34 -4.94 18.22
N ASP A 21 18.22 -6.03 18.98
CA ASP A 21 16.96 -6.76 19.23
C ASP A 21 16.25 -7.30 17.97
N VAL A 22 16.92 -7.32 16.81
CA VAL A 22 16.41 -8.04 15.62
C VAL A 22 16.39 -9.54 15.91
N ASP A 23 15.31 -10.21 15.52
CA ASP A 23 15.12 -11.66 15.71
C ASP A 23 14.99 -12.37 14.36
N VAL A 24 15.96 -13.24 14.03
CA VAL A 24 15.99 -14.00 12.78
C VAL A 24 15.76 -15.47 13.10
N GLU A 25 14.64 -16.02 12.66
CA GLU A 25 14.21 -17.38 12.97
C GLU A 25 14.86 -18.45 12.09
N ALA A 26 14.53 -19.69 12.39
CA ALA A 26 15.11 -20.86 11.74
C ALA A 26 14.95 -20.84 10.21
N TYR A 27 16.04 -21.16 9.50
CA TYR A 27 16.07 -21.27 8.03
C TYR A 27 15.68 -19.97 7.27
N ALA A 28 15.63 -18.82 7.96
CA ALA A 28 15.48 -17.55 7.26
C ALA A 28 16.78 -17.20 6.51
N LEU A 29 16.64 -16.53 5.35
CA LEU A 29 17.77 -16.09 4.53
C LEU A 29 17.76 -14.55 4.46
N ILE A 30 18.90 -13.94 4.83
CA ILE A 30 19.09 -12.49 4.76
C ILE A 30 20.24 -12.17 3.79
N GLY A 31 19.93 -11.44 2.74
CA GLY A 31 20.87 -11.08 1.68
C GLY A 31 21.88 -10.00 2.09
N PRO A 32 22.96 -9.83 1.31
CA PRO A 32 24.13 -8.99 1.69
C PRO A 32 23.87 -7.46 1.65
N LYS A 33 22.80 -7.00 0.99
CA LYS A 33 22.45 -5.58 0.89
C LYS A 33 21.22 -5.23 1.75
N VAL A 34 20.86 -6.10 2.70
CA VAL A 34 19.69 -5.93 3.56
C VAL A 34 20.06 -5.18 4.82
N ARG A 35 19.19 -4.23 5.20
CA ARG A 35 19.27 -3.49 6.47
C ARG A 35 17.97 -3.69 7.23
N ILE A 36 18.06 -4.10 8.50
CA ILE A 36 16.88 -4.36 9.35
C ILE A 36 17.00 -3.57 10.64
N GLY A 37 16.03 -2.68 10.87
CA GLY A 37 15.93 -1.86 12.08
C GLY A 37 15.51 -2.66 13.31
N ARG A 38 15.80 -2.08 14.46
CA ARG A 38 15.68 -2.70 15.78
C ARG A 38 14.30 -3.31 16.03
N GLY A 39 14.26 -4.39 16.82
CA GLY A 39 13.03 -5.03 17.25
C GLY A 39 12.25 -5.75 16.16
N THR A 40 12.72 -5.71 14.92
CA THR A 40 12.08 -6.41 13.80
C THR A 40 12.32 -7.91 13.89
N ARG A 41 11.27 -8.69 13.65
CA ARG A 41 11.31 -10.16 13.61
C ARG A 41 11.16 -10.66 12.18
N VAL A 42 12.07 -11.57 11.78
CA VAL A 42 12.00 -12.29 10.51
C VAL A 42 11.70 -13.75 10.78
N GLY A 43 10.51 -14.18 10.38
CA GLY A 43 9.98 -15.52 10.60
C GLY A 43 10.71 -16.61 9.84
N ALA A 44 10.55 -17.85 10.30
CA ALA A 44 11.22 -19.01 9.73
C ALA A 44 10.96 -19.17 8.22
N HIS A 45 11.98 -19.62 7.49
CA HIS A 45 11.93 -19.84 6.03
C HIS A 45 11.59 -18.60 5.19
N SER A 46 11.63 -17.40 5.77
CA SER A 46 11.48 -16.17 4.98
C SER A 46 12.77 -15.84 4.25
N VAL A 47 12.63 -15.22 3.09
CA VAL A 47 13.74 -14.70 2.30
C VAL A 47 13.64 -13.17 2.29
N VAL A 48 14.68 -12.50 2.75
CA VAL A 48 14.84 -11.05 2.65
C VAL A 48 16.10 -10.78 1.86
N GLU A 49 15.97 -10.20 0.69
CA GLU A 49 17.11 -10.04 -0.24
C GLU A 49 17.05 -8.72 -1.01
N GLY A 50 17.88 -8.60 -2.05
CA GLY A 50 17.98 -7.36 -2.82
C GLY A 50 18.51 -6.19 -1.97
N ARG A 51 18.42 -4.98 -2.49
CA ARG A 51 18.71 -3.76 -1.74
C ARG A 51 17.46 -3.38 -0.95
N THR A 52 17.31 -3.97 0.23
CA THR A 52 16.10 -3.85 1.06
C THR A 52 16.43 -3.21 2.40
N THR A 53 15.69 -2.14 2.71
CA THR A 53 15.76 -1.48 4.02
C THR A 53 14.42 -1.65 4.74
N ILE A 54 14.46 -2.20 5.94
CA ILE A 54 13.30 -2.44 6.81
C ILE A 54 13.49 -1.64 8.08
N GLY A 55 12.50 -0.83 8.46
CA GLY A 55 12.51 -0.05 9.68
C GLY A 55 12.37 -0.90 10.95
N ALA A 56 11.98 -0.25 12.04
CA ALA A 56 11.88 -0.87 13.36
C ALA A 56 10.54 -1.58 13.60
N ASP A 57 10.56 -2.54 14.53
CA ASP A 57 9.38 -3.19 15.12
C ASP A 57 8.43 -3.84 14.08
N ASN A 58 8.97 -4.29 12.95
CA ASN A 58 8.20 -5.02 11.96
C ASN A 58 8.10 -6.51 12.32
N GLN A 59 7.02 -7.16 11.89
CA GLN A 59 6.81 -8.59 12.01
C GLN A 59 6.67 -9.19 10.60
N ILE A 60 7.70 -9.90 10.17
CA ILE A 60 7.69 -10.66 8.91
C ILE A 60 7.44 -12.13 9.28
N PHE A 61 6.32 -12.66 8.85
CA PHE A 61 5.92 -14.04 9.15
C PHE A 61 6.64 -15.03 8.23
N HIS A 62 6.61 -16.30 8.59
CA HIS A 62 7.29 -17.37 7.88
C HIS A 62 6.89 -17.48 6.39
N HIS A 63 7.82 -17.91 5.56
CA HIS A 63 7.67 -18.07 4.11
C HIS A 63 7.34 -16.78 3.34
N ALA A 64 7.59 -15.59 3.89
CA ALA A 64 7.50 -14.36 3.13
C ALA A 64 8.73 -14.17 2.21
N SER A 65 8.54 -13.56 1.05
CA SER A 65 9.60 -13.19 0.11
C SER A 65 9.65 -11.67 -0.04
N VAL A 66 10.69 -11.06 0.50
CA VAL A 66 10.79 -9.59 0.65
C VAL A 66 12.05 -9.09 -0.05
N GLY A 67 11.88 -8.17 -1.01
CA GLY A 67 12.97 -7.56 -1.75
C GLY A 67 13.49 -8.39 -2.92
N THR A 68 12.75 -9.40 -3.33
CA THR A 68 13.04 -10.19 -4.54
C THR A 68 12.95 -9.30 -5.78
N ILE A 69 13.74 -9.62 -6.79
CA ILE A 69 13.70 -8.95 -8.08
C ILE A 69 12.29 -8.98 -8.69
N THR A 70 11.97 -7.93 -9.45
CA THR A 70 10.67 -7.81 -10.11
C THR A 70 10.42 -8.93 -11.13
N GLN A 71 9.14 -9.19 -11.39
CA GLN A 71 8.68 -10.09 -12.46
C GLN A 71 8.50 -9.35 -13.82
N ASP A 72 8.84 -8.06 -13.91
CA ASP A 72 8.76 -7.30 -15.16
C ASP A 72 9.81 -7.80 -16.16
N LEU A 73 9.36 -8.20 -17.34
CA LEU A 73 10.23 -8.67 -18.45
C LEU A 73 11.21 -7.60 -18.94
N LYS A 74 11.01 -6.34 -18.62
CA LYS A 74 11.91 -5.23 -18.97
C LYS A 74 13.08 -5.10 -18.01
N TYR A 75 13.02 -5.72 -16.83
CA TYR A 75 14.10 -5.68 -15.83
C TYR A 75 15.43 -6.21 -16.43
N ARG A 76 16.53 -5.49 -16.18
CA ARG A 76 17.85 -5.79 -16.72
C ARG A 76 18.93 -5.98 -15.64
N GLY A 77 18.51 -6.14 -14.38
CA GLY A 77 19.43 -6.31 -13.25
C GLY A 77 19.79 -4.97 -12.58
N GLU A 78 18.94 -3.98 -12.66
CA GLU A 78 19.09 -2.68 -12.01
C GLU A 78 19.23 -2.83 -10.49
N ASP A 79 20.08 -2.02 -9.87
CA ASP A 79 20.25 -2.00 -8.40
C ASP A 79 19.12 -1.19 -7.74
N SER A 80 17.90 -1.64 -7.97
CA SER A 80 16.69 -1.05 -7.41
C SER A 80 16.45 -1.50 -5.98
N GLU A 81 15.58 -0.77 -5.25
CA GLU A 81 15.40 -0.99 -3.82
C GLU A 81 13.95 -1.21 -3.41
N LEU A 82 13.82 -1.83 -2.22
CA LEU A 82 12.58 -1.89 -1.45
C LEU A 82 12.82 -1.20 -0.10
N VAL A 83 11.93 -0.27 0.26
CA VAL A 83 11.96 0.40 1.56
C VAL A 83 10.65 0.12 2.30
N ILE A 84 10.78 -0.44 3.50
CA ILE A 84 9.67 -0.74 4.41
C ILE A 84 9.86 0.11 5.66
N GLY A 85 8.83 0.83 6.07
CA GLY A 85 8.80 1.64 7.28
C GLY A 85 8.75 0.79 8.56
N ASN A 86 8.04 1.29 9.57
CA ASN A 86 8.03 0.72 10.91
C ASN A 86 6.68 0.07 11.23
N HIS A 87 6.68 -0.84 12.24
CA HIS A 87 5.46 -1.42 12.81
C HIS A 87 4.55 -2.13 11.80
N ASN A 88 5.08 -2.63 10.69
CA ASN A 88 4.30 -3.38 9.71
C ASN A 88 4.19 -4.86 10.11
N ILE A 89 3.08 -5.47 9.73
CA ILE A 89 2.84 -6.90 9.84
C ILE A 89 2.73 -7.48 8.43
N ILE A 90 3.72 -8.27 8.03
CA ILE A 90 3.79 -8.92 6.71
C ILE A 90 3.58 -10.41 6.93
N ARG A 91 2.45 -10.92 6.50
CA ARG A 91 2.01 -12.28 6.75
C ARG A 91 2.64 -13.28 5.76
N GLU A 92 2.32 -14.53 5.99
CA GLU A 92 2.87 -15.71 5.31
C GLU A 92 2.66 -15.65 3.79
N PHE A 93 3.64 -16.14 3.04
CA PHE A 93 3.59 -16.27 1.57
C PHE A 93 3.32 -14.93 0.84
N THR A 94 3.59 -13.81 1.49
CA THR A 94 3.52 -12.48 0.87
C THR A 94 4.78 -12.26 0.03
N THR A 95 4.63 -11.58 -1.10
CA THR A 95 5.76 -11.20 -1.97
C THR A 95 5.81 -9.69 -2.16
N LEU A 96 6.98 -9.08 -1.93
CA LEU A 96 7.26 -7.66 -2.17
C LEU A 96 8.49 -7.56 -3.06
N ASN A 97 8.35 -6.93 -4.23
CA ASN A 97 9.45 -6.77 -5.17
C ASN A 97 10.17 -5.41 -5.01
N THR A 98 11.42 -5.36 -5.41
CA THR A 98 12.15 -4.09 -5.59
C THR A 98 11.62 -3.30 -6.78
N GLY A 99 12.00 -2.02 -6.91
CA GLY A 99 11.60 -1.17 -8.02
C GLY A 99 12.27 -1.52 -9.35
N THR A 100 12.04 -0.68 -10.38
CA THR A 100 12.64 -0.79 -11.72
C THR A 100 13.16 0.56 -12.20
N ALA A 101 14.03 0.59 -13.20
CA ALA A 101 14.49 1.81 -13.82
C ALA A 101 13.33 2.66 -14.40
N GLY A 102 12.26 2.02 -14.86
CA GLY A 102 11.09 2.70 -15.40
C GLY A 102 10.17 3.34 -14.36
N GLY A 103 10.35 3.04 -13.06
CA GLY A 103 9.47 3.50 -11.98
C GLY A 103 10.16 4.29 -10.86
N GLY A 104 11.39 4.73 -11.08
CA GLY A 104 12.13 5.50 -10.09
C GLY A 104 12.99 4.64 -9.15
N MET A 105 13.21 3.39 -9.47
CA MET A 105 14.14 2.48 -8.79
C MET A 105 13.71 2.04 -7.39
N ILE A 106 12.47 2.29 -6.97
CA ILE A 106 12.07 2.05 -5.58
C ILE A 106 10.63 1.60 -5.44
N THR A 107 10.41 0.57 -4.63
CA THR A 107 9.11 0.19 -4.05
C THR A 107 9.07 0.63 -2.59
N ARG A 108 7.95 1.20 -2.13
CA ARG A 108 7.81 1.68 -0.73
C ARG A 108 6.57 1.15 -0.06
N LEU A 109 6.74 0.76 1.19
CA LEU A 109 5.69 0.48 2.17
C LEU A 109 5.93 1.38 3.39
N GLY A 110 4.96 2.23 3.75
CA GLY A 110 5.05 3.11 4.91
C GLY A 110 4.93 2.37 6.25
N ASP A 111 4.33 3.02 7.24
CA ASP A 111 4.27 2.54 8.62
C ASP A 111 2.92 1.91 8.98
N GLY A 112 2.94 0.95 9.90
CA GLY A 112 1.74 0.42 10.54
C GLY A 112 0.79 -0.36 9.62
N ASN A 113 1.28 -0.89 8.52
CA ASN A 113 0.46 -1.62 7.55
C ASN A 113 0.31 -3.09 7.94
N LEU A 114 -0.83 -3.67 7.59
CA LEU A 114 -1.09 -5.11 7.67
C LEU A 114 -1.19 -5.68 6.25
N VAL A 115 -0.22 -6.48 5.85
CA VAL A 115 -0.22 -7.20 4.57
C VAL A 115 -0.49 -8.67 4.86
N MET A 116 -1.71 -9.12 4.55
CA MET A 116 -2.15 -10.48 4.85
C MET A 116 -1.61 -11.47 3.81
N ASN A 117 -1.72 -12.76 4.14
CA ASN A 117 -1.09 -13.85 3.40
C ASN A 117 -1.49 -13.92 1.92
N TYR A 118 -0.57 -14.46 1.11
CA TYR A 118 -0.67 -14.60 -0.35
C TYR A 118 -0.84 -13.29 -1.12
N SER A 119 -0.60 -12.13 -0.51
CA SER A 119 -0.67 -10.85 -1.20
C SER A 119 0.63 -10.57 -1.96
N HIS A 120 0.52 -9.85 -3.07
CA HIS A 120 1.64 -9.43 -3.89
C HIS A 120 1.70 -7.91 -4.03
N ILE A 121 2.86 -7.33 -3.74
CA ILE A 121 3.19 -5.93 -4.00
C ILE A 121 4.27 -5.90 -5.07
N ALA A 122 3.89 -5.52 -6.28
CA ALA A 122 4.80 -5.46 -7.42
C ALA A 122 5.77 -4.25 -7.31
N HIS A 123 6.67 -4.19 -8.28
CA HIS A 123 7.67 -3.14 -8.41
C HIS A 123 7.08 -1.73 -8.48
N ASP A 124 7.82 -0.75 -7.98
CA ASP A 124 7.49 0.67 -8.05
C ASP A 124 6.15 1.06 -7.40
N CYS A 125 5.59 0.18 -6.57
CA CYS A 125 4.41 0.50 -5.78
C CYS A 125 4.77 1.44 -4.63
N TYR A 126 3.84 2.34 -4.32
CA TYR A 126 3.95 3.31 -3.24
C TYR A 126 2.75 3.16 -2.30
N LEU A 127 2.97 2.56 -1.14
CA LEU A 127 1.94 2.35 -0.12
C LEU A 127 2.23 3.26 1.08
N GLY A 128 1.24 4.05 1.46
CA GLY A 128 1.28 4.92 2.64
C GLY A 128 1.21 4.15 3.96
N ASN A 129 0.49 4.70 4.92
CA ASN A 129 0.47 4.23 6.29
C ASN A 129 -0.88 3.64 6.68
N HIS A 130 -0.88 2.73 7.67
CA HIS A 130 -2.09 2.15 8.24
C HIS A 130 -3.04 1.49 7.22
N ILE A 131 -2.47 0.94 6.15
CA ILE A 131 -3.21 0.24 5.10
C ILE A 131 -3.45 -1.20 5.54
N ILE A 132 -4.63 -1.72 5.21
CA ILE A 132 -4.92 -3.15 5.35
C ILE A 132 -5.05 -3.76 3.95
N VAL A 133 -4.13 -4.65 3.64
CA VAL A 133 -4.12 -5.47 2.43
C VAL A 133 -4.57 -6.86 2.82
N ALA A 134 -5.82 -7.21 2.54
CA ALA A 134 -6.38 -8.51 2.94
C ALA A 134 -5.82 -9.65 2.05
N ASN A 135 -6.17 -10.87 2.41
CA ASN A 135 -5.63 -12.10 1.80
C ASN A 135 -5.72 -12.12 0.26
N GLY A 136 -4.62 -12.48 -0.38
CA GLY A 136 -4.57 -12.71 -1.82
C GLY A 136 -4.74 -11.47 -2.70
N VAL A 137 -4.58 -10.27 -2.16
CA VAL A 137 -4.59 -9.03 -2.95
C VAL A 137 -3.40 -9.00 -3.89
N GLN A 138 -3.63 -8.59 -5.13
CA GLN A 138 -2.60 -8.50 -6.17
C GLN A 138 -2.48 -7.05 -6.67
N LEU A 139 -1.35 -6.41 -6.40
CA LEU A 139 -1.04 -5.08 -6.89
C LEU A 139 -0.12 -5.17 -8.11
N GLY A 140 -0.55 -4.61 -9.24
CA GLY A 140 0.32 -4.40 -10.39
C GLY A 140 1.38 -3.33 -10.13
N GLY A 141 2.38 -3.23 -10.99
CA GLY A 141 3.45 -2.23 -10.85
C GLY A 141 2.95 -0.79 -10.82
N HIS A 142 3.68 0.10 -10.15
CA HIS A 142 3.40 1.54 -10.06
C HIS A 142 2.06 1.91 -9.39
N VAL A 143 1.45 1.01 -8.63
CA VAL A 143 0.23 1.32 -7.87
C VAL A 143 0.58 2.25 -6.71
N VAL A 144 -0.22 3.30 -6.53
CA VAL A 144 -0.11 4.23 -5.40
C VAL A 144 -1.31 4.08 -4.50
N ILE A 145 -1.08 3.82 -3.22
CA ILE A 145 -2.13 3.68 -2.21
C ILE A 145 -1.85 4.67 -1.08
N GLU A 146 -2.80 5.56 -0.85
CA GLU A 146 -2.69 6.53 0.23
C GLU A 146 -3.02 5.90 1.60
N ASP A 147 -2.93 6.69 2.66
CA ASP A 147 -3.10 6.23 4.04
C ASP A 147 -4.50 5.66 4.33
N TYR A 148 -4.56 4.72 5.26
CA TYR A 148 -5.80 4.15 5.80
C TYR A 148 -6.72 3.46 4.78
N VAL A 149 -6.20 3.04 3.65
CA VAL A 149 -6.97 2.26 2.66
C VAL A 149 -7.18 0.84 3.16
N PHE A 150 -8.35 0.30 2.88
CA PHE A 150 -8.67 -1.11 3.09
C PHE A 150 -8.91 -1.82 1.75
N LEU A 151 -8.08 -2.80 1.46
CA LEU A 151 -8.26 -3.69 0.30
C LEU A 151 -8.85 -5.01 0.78
N GLY A 152 -10.06 -5.32 0.36
CA GLY A 152 -10.72 -6.59 0.63
C GLY A 152 -9.98 -7.78 0.01
N ALA A 153 -10.26 -8.99 0.50
CA ALA A 153 -9.59 -10.19 -0.01
C ALA A 153 -9.77 -10.35 -1.53
N LEU A 154 -8.74 -10.88 -2.19
CA LEU A 154 -8.73 -11.15 -3.64
C LEU A 154 -8.95 -9.92 -4.53
N VAL A 155 -8.69 -8.73 -4.04
CA VAL A 155 -8.70 -7.51 -4.87
C VAL A 155 -7.52 -7.54 -5.84
N GLY A 156 -7.80 -7.28 -7.12
CA GLY A 156 -6.79 -7.06 -8.15
C GLY A 156 -6.72 -5.59 -8.55
N VAL A 157 -5.53 -5.00 -8.50
CA VAL A 157 -5.32 -3.58 -8.87
C VAL A 157 -4.40 -3.51 -10.07
N HIS A 158 -4.91 -2.92 -11.16
CA HIS A 158 -4.14 -2.74 -12.38
C HIS A 158 -2.98 -1.75 -12.16
N GLN A 159 -1.88 -1.96 -12.89
CA GLN A 159 -0.71 -1.07 -12.83
C GLN A 159 -1.08 0.42 -13.03
N PHE A 160 -0.36 1.31 -12.36
CA PHE A 160 -0.55 2.78 -12.39
C PHE A 160 -1.85 3.30 -11.79
N VAL A 161 -2.65 2.47 -11.13
CA VAL A 161 -3.86 2.92 -10.42
C VAL A 161 -3.47 3.63 -9.12
N LYS A 162 -4.18 4.72 -8.82
CA LYS A 162 -4.09 5.43 -7.54
C LYS A 162 -5.35 5.15 -6.70
N ILE A 163 -5.15 4.86 -5.41
CA ILE A 163 -6.24 4.64 -4.45
C ILE A 163 -6.11 5.66 -3.34
N GLY A 164 -7.10 6.54 -3.23
CA GLY A 164 -7.10 7.67 -2.32
C GLY A 164 -7.34 7.29 -0.86
N GLU A 165 -6.95 8.18 0.04
CA GLU A 165 -7.01 8.06 1.50
C GLU A 165 -8.36 7.51 1.99
N SER A 166 -8.31 6.57 2.91
CA SER A 166 -9.52 5.97 3.52
C SER A 166 -10.51 5.33 2.56
N ALA A 167 -10.12 5.07 1.32
CA ALA A 167 -10.96 4.28 0.43
C ALA A 167 -11.08 2.83 0.92
N ILE A 168 -12.17 2.18 0.57
CA ILE A 168 -12.39 0.76 0.80
C ILE A 168 -12.73 0.06 -0.52
N LEU A 169 -12.03 -1.05 -0.78
CA LEU A 169 -12.34 -1.92 -1.90
C LEU A 169 -12.94 -3.22 -1.39
N GLY A 170 -14.12 -3.56 -1.89
CA GLY A 170 -14.78 -4.81 -1.55
C GLY A 170 -14.02 -6.03 -2.06
N ALA A 171 -14.19 -7.17 -1.38
CA ALA A 171 -13.53 -8.41 -1.76
C ALA A 171 -13.81 -8.77 -3.23
N GLY A 172 -12.79 -9.27 -3.93
CA GLY A 172 -12.87 -9.64 -5.34
C GLY A 172 -12.99 -8.47 -6.32
N ALA A 173 -12.83 -7.22 -5.89
CA ALA A 173 -12.90 -6.08 -6.80
C ALA A 173 -11.70 -6.06 -7.78
N MET A 174 -11.99 -5.86 -9.08
CA MET A 174 -10.98 -5.69 -10.13
C MET A 174 -10.90 -4.21 -10.53
N VAL A 175 -9.81 -3.55 -10.13
CA VAL A 175 -9.66 -2.09 -10.17
C VAL A 175 -8.77 -1.69 -11.34
N SER A 176 -9.33 -1.02 -12.34
CA SER A 176 -8.61 -0.59 -13.54
C SER A 176 -8.50 0.94 -13.69
N GLN A 177 -9.20 1.70 -12.83
CA GLN A 177 -9.19 3.16 -12.76
C GLN A 177 -8.94 3.62 -11.32
N ASP A 178 -8.57 4.88 -11.15
CA ASP A 178 -8.30 5.44 -9.83
C ASP A 178 -9.55 5.44 -8.95
N VAL A 179 -9.35 5.25 -7.64
CA VAL A 179 -10.43 5.25 -6.64
C VAL A 179 -10.28 6.49 -5.78
N ALA A 180 -11.28 7.39 -5.85
CA ALA A 180 -11.24 8.65 -5.10
C ALA A 180 -11.18 8.43 -3.58
N PRO A 181 -10.56 9.36 -2.81
CA PRO A 181 -10.49 9.29 -1.36
C PRO A 181 -11.85 9.09 -0.72
N PHE A 182 -11.87 8.39 0.40
CA PHE A 182 -13.06 8.15 1.23
C PHE A 182 -14.18 7.31 0.58
N CYS A 183 -13.98 6.83 -0.65
CA CYS A 183 -14.99 6.10 -1.41
C CYS A 183 -14.97 4.60 -1.14
N ASN A 184 -16.11 3.97 -1.42
CA ASN A 184 -16.29 2.52 -1.47
C ASN A 184 -16.42 2.08 -2.92
N ALA A 185 -15.53 1.17 -3.36
CA ALA A 185 -15.55 0.59 -4.70
C ALA A 185 -15.63 -0.94 -4.64
N THR A 186 -16.46 -1.55 -5.50
CA THR A 186 -16.62 -3.00 -5.57
C THR A 186 -16.87 -3.46 -6.99
N GLY A 187 -16.74 -4.76 -7.24
CA GLY A 187 -17.12 -5.43 -8.48
C GLY A 187 -15.99 -5.61 -9.48
N ASP A 188 -16.25 -6.36 -10.51
CA ASP A 188 -15.41 -6.54 -11.68
C ASP A 188 -16.15 -5.95 -12.92
N ARG A 189 -15.70 -4.86 -13.48
CA ARG A 189 -14.72 -3.88 -13.07
C ARG A 189 -15.26 -3.01 -11.92
N ALA A 190 -14.39 -2.58 -11.01
CA ALA A 190 -14.79 -1.84 -9.82
C ALA A 190 -15.56 -0.54 -10.14
N ARG A 191 -16.64 -0.31 -9.40
CA ARG A 191 -17.47 0.90 -9.47
C ARG A 191 -17.69 1.48 -8.07
N LEU A 192 -17.94 2.80 -8.00
CA LEU A 192 -18.23 3.47 -6.74
C LEU A 192 -19.67 3.19 -6.26
N HIS A 193 -19.79 2.67 -5.05
CA HIS A 193 -21.07 2.41 -4.37
C HIS A 193 -21.37 3.40 -3.25
N GLY A 194 -20.58 4.43 -3.07
CA GLY A 194 -20.75 5.47 -2.05
C GLY A 194 -19.45 5.78 -1.32
N LEU A 195 -19.58 6.20 -0.08
CA LEU A 195 -18.47 6.50 0.80
C LEU A 195 -18.19 5.35 1.78
N ASN A 196 -16.98 5.26 2.27
CA ASN A 196 -16.55 4.39 3.35
C ASN A 196 -17.00 4.94 4.72
N LEU A 197 -18.32 5.08 4.93
CA LEU A 197 -18.86 5.72 6.13
C LEU A 197 -18.40 5.07 7.43
N ILE A 198 -18.33 3.74 7.46
CA ILE A 198 -17.89 2.99 8.65
C ILE A 198 -16.40 3.28 8.95
N GLY A 199 -15.56 3.30 7.93
CA GLY A 199 -14.14 3.63 8.07
C GLY A 199 -13.94 5.06 8.56
N LEU A 200 -14.65 6.02 7.98
CA LEU A 200 -14.58 7.43 8.41
C LEU A 200 -15.02 7.60 9.87
N GLN A 201 -16.11 6.95 10.27
CA GLN A 201 -16.58 6.97 11.67
C GLN A 201 -15.55 6.38 12.63
N ARG A 202 -14.95 5.23 12.31
CA ARG A 202 -13.90 4.58 13.12
C ARG A 202 -12.65 5.44 13.27
N ARG A 203 -12.35 6.26 12.27
CA ARG A 203 -11.25 7.23 12.30
C ARG A 203 -11.61 8.54 13.03
N GLY A 204 -12.82 8.69 13.54
CA GLY A 204 -13.25 9.86 14.30
C GLY A 204 -13.58 11.10 13.47
N PHE A 205 -13.88 10.94 12.17
CA PHE A 205 -14.34 12.06 11.34
C PHE A 205 -15.63 12.65 11.91
N SER A 206 -15.68 13.98 12.01
CA SER A 206 -16.88 14.66 12.53
C SER A 206 -18.09 14.44 11.60
N PRO A 207 -19.32 14.44 12.13
CA PRO A 207 -20.52 14.39 11.30
C PRO A 207 -20.58 15.51 10.26
N GLU A 208 -19.99 16.64 10.55
CA GLU A 208 -19.90 17.77 9.64
C GLU A 208 -18.95 17.48 8.47
N THR A 209 -17.73 17.02 8.75
CA THR A 209 -16.77 16.61 7.73
C THR A 209 -17.36 15.54 6.82
N VAL A 210 -18.03 14.54 7.39
CA VAL A 210 -18.69 13.48 6.61
C VAL A 210 -19.80 14.04 5.73
N ARG A 211 -20.57 15.04 6.18
CA ARG A 211 -21.57 15.73 5.34
C ARG A 211 -20.93 16.46 4.16
N HIS A 212 -19.80 17.15 4.38
CA HIS A 212 -19.06 17.83 3.31
C HIS A 212 -18.54 16.82 2.28
N ILE A 213 -17.87 15.77 2.70
CA ILE A 213 -17.38 14.70 1.80
C ILE A 213 -18.55 14.07 1.01
N LYS A 214 -19.69 13.84 1.66
CA LYS A 214 -20.90 13.32 0.99
C LYS A 214 -21.44 14.27 -0.07
N HIS A 215 -21.37 15.58 0.18
CA HIS A 215 -21.77 16.60 -0.79
C HIS A 215 -20.80 16.60 -1.99
N VAL A 216 -19.49 16.59 -1.73
CA VAL A 216 -18.48 16.44 -2.79
C VAL A 216 -18.74 15.20 -3.64
N TYR A 217 -18.90 14.03 -3.02
CA TYR A 217 -19.19 12.77 -3.73
C TYR A 217 -20.41 12.88 -4.64
N ARG A 218 -21.50 13.50 -4.16
CA ARG A 218 -22.73 13.68 -4.94
C ARG A 218 -22.52 14.58 -6.15
N LEU A 219 -21.81 15.70 -5.97
CA LEU A 219 -21.50 16.62 -7.07
C LEU A 219 -20.56 15.99 -8.10
N MET A 220 -19.53 15.28 -7.66
CA MET A 220 -18.53 14.67 -8.53
C MET A 220 -19.05 13.47 -9.32
N PHE A 221 -19.89 12.62 -8.70
CA PHE A 221 -20.23 11.31 -9.27
C PHE A 221 -21.71 11.04 -9.49
N ARG A 222 -22.62 11.91 -9.01
CA ARG A 222 -24.07 11.68 -9.09
C ARG A 222 -24.86 12.85 -9.69
N SER A 223 -24.18 13.90 -10.10
CA SER A 223 -24.82 15.11 -10.69
C SER A 223 -24.94 15.08 -12.21
N GLY A 224 -24.19 14.17 -12.89
CA GLY A 224 -24.08 14.18 -14.35
C GLY A 224 -23.17 15.28 -14.93
N LEU A 225 -22.56 16.11 -14.08
CA LEU A 225 -21.65 17.18 -14.50
C LEU A 225 -20.33 16.63 -15.05
N LYS A 226 -19.68 17.39 -15.92
CA LYS A 226 -18.29 17.18 -16.28
C LYS A 226 -17.38 17.47 -15.08
N VAL A 227 -16.21 16.84 -15.00
CA VAL A 227 -15.29 16.98 -13.86
C VAL A 227 -15.01 18.44 -13.52
N ALA A 228 -14.64 19.27 -14.50
CA ALA A 228 -14.32 20.68 -14.28
C ALA A 228 -15.52 21.48 -13.73
N GLU A 229 -16.74 21.22 -14.22
CA GLU A 229 -17.97 21.86 -13.74
C GLU A 229 -18.29 21.41 -12.30
N ALA A 230 -18.13 20.11 -12.01
CA ALA A 230 -18.35 19.55 -10.68
C ALA A 230 -17.35 20.14 -9.66
N VAL A 231 -16.06 20.25 -10.03
CA VAL A 231 -15.03 20.87 -9.19
C VAL A 231 -15.37 22.34 -8.90
N ALA A 232 -15.72 23.13 -9.91
CA ALA A 232 -16.11 24.52 -9.74
C ALA A 232 -17.32 24.65 -8.78
N ARG A 233 -18.26 23.75 -8.93
CA ARG A 233 -19.46 23.73 -8.09
C ARG A 233 -19.17 23.31 -6.65
N VAL A 234 -18.29 22.32 -6.45
CA VAL A 234 -17.82 21.94 -5.10
C VAL A 234 -17.18 23.15 -4.41
N ARG A 235 -16.27 23.86 -5.10
CA ARG A 235 -15.59 25.03 -4.55
C ARG A 235 -16.57 26.18 -4.21
N ALA A 236 -17.69 26.27 -4.87
CA ALA A 236 -18.72 27.28 -4.60
C ALA A 236 -19.70 26.88 -3.48
N GLU A 237 -20.02 25.60 -3.33
CA GLU A 237 -21.10 25.12 -2.45
C GLU A 237 -20.62 24.44 -1.16
N VAL A 238 -19.38 23.91 -1.14
CA VAL A 238 -18.87 23.14 0.01
C VAL A 238 -17.78 23.95 0.70
N PRO A 239 -17.86 24.14 2.04
CA PRO A 239 -16.79 24.79 2.80
C PRO A 239 -15.45 24.08 2.57
N ALA A 240 -14.39 24.86 2.35
CA ALA A 240 -13.04 24.34 2.19
C ALA A 240 -12.60 23.62 3.47
N SER A 241 -11.98 22.46 3.30
CA SER A 241 -11.33 21.70 4.37
C SER A 241 -10.24 20.82 3.74
N ARG A 242 -9.33 20.31 4.58
CA ARG A 242 -8.31 19.38 4.11
C ARG A 242 -8.89 18.23 3.27
N GLU A 243 -9.99 17.66 3.71
CA GLU A 243 -10.62 16.51 3.06
C GLU A 243 -11.26 16.86 1.72
N VAL A 244 -11.90 18.03 1.65
CA VAL A 244 -12.51 18.54 0.41
C VAL A 244 -11.41 18.85 -0.61
N ASP A 245 -10.40 19.58 -0.19
CA ASP A 245 -9.28 19.97 -1.06
C ASP A 245 -8.50 18.73 -1.54
N HIS A 246 -8.25 17.77 -0.65
CA HIS A 246 -7.60 16.51 -1.01
C HIS A 246 -8.42 15.70 -2.03
N PHE A 247 -9.74 15.59 -1.81
CA PHE A 247 -10.62 14.90 -2.77
C PHE A 247 -10.55 15.53 -4.16
N LEU A 248 -10.65 16.87 -4.23
CA LEU A 248 -10.59 17.60 -5.51
C LEU A 248 -9.22 17.42 -6.17
N ALA A 249 -8.12 17.63 -5.44
CA ALA A 249 -6.77 17.48 -5.96
C ALA A 249 -6.51 16.07 -6.50
N PHE A 250 -6.98 15.04 -5.82
CA PHE A 250 -6.88 13.66 -6.29
C PHE A 250 -7.59 13.45 -7.63
N VAL A 251 -8.83 13.94 -7.76
CA VAL A 251 -9.61 13.77 -9.00
C VAL A 251 -9.03 14.60 -10.14
N GLU A 252 -8.55 15.81 -9.86
CA GLU A 252 -7.92 16.68 -10.88
C GLU A 252 -6.59 16.09 -11.37
N ALA A 253 -5.83 15.40 -10.51
CA ALA A 253 -4.54 14.76 -10.84
C ALA A 253 -4.67 13.33 -11.40
N SER A 254 -5.89 12.82 -11.60
CA SER A 254 -6.10 11.48 -12.12
C SER A 254 -5.86 11.40 -13.62
N GLU A 255 -4.84 10.66 -14.03
CA GLU A 255 -4.50 10.44 -15.45
C GLU A 255 -5.28 9.25 -16.06
N ARG A 256 -5.59 8.23 -15.23
CA ARG A 256 -6.33 7.03 -15.65
C ARG A 256 -7.85 7.23 -15.68
N GLY A 257 -8.33 8.36 -15.17
CA GLY A 257 -9.73 8.57 -14.83
C GLY A 257 -10.13 7.87 -13.53
N VAL A 258 -11.11 8.44 -12.87
CA VAL A 258 -11.64 7.93 -11.60
C VAL A 258 -12.83 7.01 -11.88
N CYS A 259 -12.88 5.84 -11.21
CA CYS A 259 -14.02 4.93 -11.35
C CYS A 259 -15.33 5.59 -10.84
N ARG A 260 -16.48 5.23 -11.45
CA ARG A 260 -17.78 5.84 -11.21
C ARG A 260 -18.86 4.82 -10.88
#